data_a1ebd8352fa7f87909e91a1a7b38f0e4
#
_entry.id   a1ebd8352fa7f87909e91a1a7b38f0e4
#
_cell.length_a   1.000
_cell.length_b   1.000
_cell.length_c   1.000
_cell.angle_alpha   90.00
_cell.angle_beta   90.00
_cell.angle_gamma   90.00
#
_symmetry.space_group_name_H-M   'P 1'
#
loop_
_entity.id
_entity.type
_entity.pdbx_description
1 polymer ?
#
loop_
_entity_poly.entity_id
_entity_poly.type
_entity_poly.pdbx_seq_one_letter_code
_entity_poly.pdbx_strand_id
1 'polypeptide(L)'
;MEKVIKIGLLGSGTVGSGVIQVLEMNRPQITERVGTPIEIKTVLVRDVKKPRPQLGHLHLTDKIEDILEDPEIDVVVELMGGIHPAREYMLRAMEAGKSVVTANKDVVAQFGKDMFAMAEEKDVDFRFEASVGGGIPIITPLKQCLTANRITEILGIVNGTTNYMLTKMTECGADYDTVLKEAQAKGYAEANPSADVDGLDAARKAAILSSLAFNTRVQLEDVSVEGITKITPDDIEYAKDLGYVIKLLAVGKDSDENGVDVRVHPVFLPKTHPLASVNGVYNAIFVRGNAIGEAMFYGQGAGSLPPLSSPTSSTSRATSSTAPSAMFAARAMSRRSSARSRRLLLPTTCACSSTISRACSGPSRQPLAMPA
;
A
#
# COMPACT_ATOMS: atom_id res chain seq x y z
N MET A 1 -26.97 3.27 -22.57
CA MET A 1 -25.53 2.99 -22.78
C MET A 1 -24.96 2.48 -21.46
N GLU A 2 -24.23 1.39 -21.48
CA GLU A 2 -23.54 0.87 -20.30
C GLU A 2 -22.52 1.93 -19.83
N LYS A 3 -22.53 2.29 -18.54
CA LYS A 3 -21.62 3.31 -17.99
C LYS A 3 -20.19 2.75 -18.03
N VAL A 4 -19.26 3.44 -18.68
CA VAL A 4 -17.83 3.11 -18.71
C VAL A 4 -17.12 4.04 -17.73
N ILE A 5 -16.27 3.50 -16.84
CA ILE A 5 -15.40 4.30 -15.98
C ILE A 5 -14.17 4.72 -16.78
N LYS A 6 -13.99 6.03 -16.97
CA LYS A 6 -12.85 6.58 -17.72
C LYS A 6 -11.79 7.13 -16.79
N ILE A 7 -10.53 6.76 -17.08
CA ILE A 7 -9.35 7.11 -16.29
C ILE A 7 -8.48 8.11 -17.04
N GLY A 8 -8.06 9.17 -16.32
CA GLY A 8 -6.91 9.99 -16.65
C GLY A 8 -5.68 9.48 -15.89
N LEU A 9 -4.65 9.05 -16.60
CA LEU A 9 -3.42 8.52 -15.99
C LEU A 9 -2.31 9.56 -15.99
N LEU A 10 -1.77 9.90 -14.81
CA LEU A 10 -0.65 10.83 -14.67
C LEU A 10 0.66 10.04 -14.53
N GLY A 11 1.41 9.96 -15.63
CA GLY A 11 2.69 9.26 -15.70
C GLY A 11 2.59 7.86 -16.32
N SER A 12 3.52 7.60 -17.26
CA SER A 12 3.66 6.31 -17.96
C SER A 12 5.06 5.71 -17.75
N GLY A 13 5.61 5.84 -16.53
CA GLY A 13 6.82 5.16 -16.10
C GLY A 13 6.58 3.65 -15.91
N THR A 14 7.49 2.96 -15.20
CA THR A 14 7.38 1.51 -14.92
C THR A 14 6.02 1.14 -14.33
N VAL A 15 5.59 1.86 -13.29
CA VAL A 15 4.31 1.59 -12.61
C VAL A 15 3.11 1.91 -13.51
N GLY A 16 3.11 3.06 -14.18
CA GLY A 16 2.02 3.47 -15.08
C GLY A 16 1.84 2.51 -16.25
N SER A 17 2.93 2.09 -16.88
CA SER A 17 2.88 1.08 -17.94
C SER A 17 2.36 -0.27 -17.43
N GLY A 18 2.73 -0.66 -16.20
CA GLY A 18 2.22 -1.88 -15.57
C GLY A 18 0.69 -1.81 -15.33
N VAL A 19 0.18 -0.66 -14.91
CA VAL A 19 -1.27 -0.46 -14.73
C VAL A 19 -2.02 -0.59 -16.05
N ILE A 20 -1.51 0.02 -17.14
CA ILE A 20 -2.10 -0.11 -18.47
C ILE A 20 -2.18 -1.57 -18.88
N GLN A 21 -1.07 -2.29 -18.82
CA GLN A 21 -1.00 -3.70 -19.22
C GLN A 21 -1.95 -4.60 -18.43
N VAL A 22 -2.06 -4.40 -17.12
CA VAL A 22 -2.96 -5.22 -16.29
C VAL A 22 -4.43 -4.91 -16.60
N LEU A 23 -4.79 -3.65 -16.83
CA LEU A 23 -6.15 -3.29 -17.23
C LEU A 23 -6.52 -3.91 -18.57
N GLU A 24 -5.59 -3.97 -19.52
CA GLU A 24 -5.80 -4.59 -20.82
C GLU A 24 -5.87 -6.12 -20.71
N MET A 25 -4.89 -6.73 -20.05
CA MET A 25 -4.75 -8.20 -19.92
C MET A 25 -5.95 -8.82 -19.19
N ASN A 26 -6.44 -8.16 -18.15
CA ASN A 26 -7.50 -8.67 -17.29
C ASN A 26 -8.85 -7.94 -17.50
N ARG A 27 -9.04 -7.26 -18.62
CA ARG A 27 -10.24 -6.48 -18.91
C ARG A 27 -11.56 -7.24 -18.67
N PRO A 28 -11.75 -8.48 -19.16
CA PRO A 28 -12.99 -9.23 -18.91
C PRO A 28 -13.23 -9.49 -17.43
N GLN A 29 -12.24 -9.96 -16.70
CA GLN A 29 -12.34 -10.27 -15.27
C GLN A 29 -12.56 -9.01 -14.41
N ILE A 30 -11.94 -7.90 -14.80
CA ILE A 30 -12.14 -6.60 -14.14
C ILE A 30 -13.56 -6.12 -14.35
N THR A 31 -14.04 -6.15 -15.60
CA THR A 31 -15.41 -5.73 -15.96
C THR A 31 -16.46 -6.56 -15.20
N GLU A 32 -16.29 -7.88 -15.15
CA GLU A 32 -17.18 -8.77 -14.41
C GLU A 32 -17.22 -8.42 -12.90
N ARG A 33 -16.06 -8.18 -12.29
CA ARG A 33 -15.95 -7.89 -10.85
C ARG A 33 -16.44 -6.49 -10.48
N VAL A 34 -16.21 -5.53 -11.34
CA VAL A 34 -16.59 -4.12 -11.11
C VAL A 34 -18.04 -3.87 -11.52
N GLY A 35 -18.54 -4.66 -12.47
CA GLY A 35 -19.87 -4.52 -13.05
C GLY A 35 -19.94 -3.48 -14.17
N THR A 36 -18.81 -2.92 -14.62
CA THR A 36 -18.72 -1.95 -15.72
C THR A 36 -17.29 -1.94 -16.28
N PRO A 37 -17.09 -1.67 -17.58
CA PRO A 37 -15.76 -1.53 -18.16
C PRO A 37 -14.99 -0.36 -17.55
N ILE A 38 -13.67 -0.52 -17.46
CA ILE A 38 -12.72 0.53 -17.08
C ILE A 38 -11.80 0.78 -18.28
N GLU A 39 -11.63 2.05 -18.67
CA GLU A 39 -10.82 2.46 -19.80
C GLU A 39 -9.90 3.62 -19.45
N ILE A 40 -8.65 3.56 -19.91
CA ILE A 40 -7.74 4.71 -19.86
C ILE A 40 -8.06 5.59 -21.07
N LYS A 41 -8.52 6.80 -20.81
CA LYS A 41 -8.88 7.75 -21.86
C LYS A 41 -7.70 8.62 -22.27
N THR A 42 -6.97 9.15 -21.29
CA THR A 42 -5.88 10.11 -21.53
C THR A 42 -4.72 9.81 -20.59
N VAL A 43 -3.49 9.92 -21.09
CA VAL A 43 -2.26 9.71 -20.33
C VAL A 43 -1.41 10.96 -20.38
N LEU A 44 -1.15 11.56 -19.23
CA LEU A 44 -0.22 12.68 -19.08
C LEU A 44 1.22 12.18 -19.09
N VAL A 45 2.02 12.76 -19.97
CA VAL A 45 3.47 12.48 -20.10
C VAL A 45 4.25 13.78 -20.18
N ARG A 46 5.53 13.77 -19.77
CA ARG A 46 6.40 14.98 -19.82
C ARG A 46 6.71 15.43 -21.24
N ASP A 47 6.79 14.49 -22.17
CA ASP A 47 7.17 14.74 -23.56
C ASP A 47 6.37 13.78 -24.46
N VAL A 48 5.42 14.33 -25.20
CA VAL A 48 4.56 13.58 -26.13
C VAL A 48 5.34 13.10 -27.36
N LYS A 49 6.48 13.72 -27.69
CA LYS A 49 7.30 13.38 -28.86
C LYS A 49 8.18 12.15 -28.61
N LYS A 50 8.41 11.79 -27.34
CA LYS A 50 9.19 10.59 -26.99
C LYS A 50 8.43 9.34 -27.44
N PRO A 51 9.02 8.47 -28.29
CA PRO A 51 8.37 7.27 -28.79
C PRO A 51 7.96 6.34 -27.63
N ARG A 52 6.70 5.92 -27.65
CA ARG A 52 6.12 4.92 -26.71
C ARG A 52 5.23 3.97 -27.51
N PRO A 53 5.82 3.05 -28.28
CA PRO A 53 5.05 2.16 -29.18
C PRO A 53 3.94 1.40 -28.48
N GLN A 54 4.18 1.02 -27.20
CA GLN A 54 3.22 0.27 -26.38
C GLN A 54 1.98 1.11 -25.98
N LEU A 55 2.04 2.45 -26.15
CA LEU A 55 0.94 3.36 -25.79
C LEU A 55 0.30 4.04 -27.00
N GLY A 56 0.65 3.62 -28.22
CA GLY A 56 0.23 4.29 -29.45
C GLY A 56 -1.27 4.28 -29.72
N HIS A 57 -2.03 3.46 -29.00
CA HIS A 57 -3.49 3.40 -29.06
C HIS A 57 -4.19 4.33 -28.04
N LEU A 58 -3.42 4.96 -27.13
CA LEU A 58 -3.92 5.85 -26.10
C LEU A 58 -3.70 7.31 -26.48
N HIS A 59 -4.57 8.19 -26.02
CA HIS A 59 -4.36 9.63 -26.15
C HIS A 59 -3.30 10.11 -25.16
N LEU A 60 -2.15 10.59 -25.70
CA LEU A 60 -1.05 11.14 -24.90
C LEU A 60 -1.10 12.67 -24.92
N THR A 61 -0.90 13.28 -23.76
CA THR A 61 -0.86 14.74 -23.60
C THR A 61 0.26 15.16 -22.66
N ASP A 62 0.75 16.39 -22.79
CA ASP A 62 1.62 17.07 -21.83
C ASP A 62 0.89 18.18 -21.06
N LYS A 63 -0.44 18.33 -21.31
CA LYS A 63 -1.31 19.30 -20.66
C LYS A 63 -2.22 18.62 -19.66
N ILE A 64 -2.14 19.02 -18.42
CA ILE A 64 -2.98 18.46 -17.34
C ILE A 64 -4.45 18.81 -17.52
N GLU A 65 -4.73 19.94 -18.15
CA GLU A 65 -6.09 20.43 -18.45
C GLU A 65 -6.88 19.43 -19.29
N ASP A 66 -6.26 18.72 -20.24
CA ASP A 66 -6.91 17.69 -21.06
C ASP A 66 -7.47 16.52 -20.23
N ILE A 67 -7.04 16.41 -18.97
CA ILE A 67 -7.56 15.42 -18.01
C ILE A 67 -8.51 16.07 -17.00
N LEU A 68 -8.14 17.22 -16.45
CA LEU A 68 -8.92 17.84 -15.38
C LEU A 68 -10.21 18.45 -15.86
N GLU A 69 -10.23 19.03 -17.05
CA GLU A 69 -11.41 19.68 -17.64
C GLU A 69 -12.28 18.71 -18.44
N ASP A 70 -11.83 17.51 -18.72
CA ASP A 70 -12.60 16.50 -19.44
C ASP A 70 -13.72 15.92 -18.53
N PRO A 71 -15.01 16.20 -18.86
CA PRO A 71 -16.14 15.75 -18.02
C PRO A 71 -16.37 14.24 -18.08
N GLU A 72 -15.78 13.54 -19.04
CA GLU A 72 -15.93 12.10 -19.15
C GLU A 72 -14.93 11.31 -18.28
N ILE A 73 -13.90 11.96 -17.74
CA ILE A 73 -12.92 11.32 -16.86
C ILE A 73 -13.49 11.29 -15.44
N ASP A 74 -13.74 10.09 -14.92
CA ASP A 74 -14.27 9.86 -13.57
C ASP A 74 -13.17 9.78 -12.53
N VAL A 75 -12.00 9.25 -12.90
CA VAL A 75 -10.91 8.89 -11.98
C VAL A 75 -9.57 9.38 -12.51
N VAL A 76 -8.75 9.97 -11.64
CA VAL A 76 -7.37 10.30 -11.93
C VAL A 76 -6.46 9.33 -11.17
N VAL A 77 -5.55 8.67 -11.90
CA VAL A 77 -4.55 7.76 -11.31
C VAL A 77 -3.17 8.43 -11.39
N GLU A 78 -2.61 8.81 -10.25
CA GLU A 78 -1.33 9.50 -10.15
C GLU A 78 -0.19 8.51 -9.88
N LEU A 79 0.77 8.45 -10.81
CA LEU A 79 1.94 7.58 -10.80
C LEU A 79 3.21 8.32 -11.29
N MET A 80 3.27 9.64 -11.06
CA MET A 80 4.38 10.48 -11.50
C MET A 80 5.55 10.44 -10.52
N GLY A 81 5.23 10.30 -9.23
CA GLY A 81 6.19 10.42 -8.13
C GLY A 81 6.64 11.87 -7.87
N GLY A 82 7.35 12.08 -6.77
CA GLY A 82 7.68 13.41 -6.26
C GLY A 82 6.48 14.11 -5.63
N ILE A 83 6.73 15.28 -5.02
CA ILE A 83 5.67 16.05 -4.36
C ILE A 83 5.01 17.00 -5.36
N HIS A 84 5.82 17.75 -6.07
CA HIS A 84 5.37 18.75 -7.06
C HIS A 84 5.66 18.26 -8.48
N PRO A 85 4.73 18.40 -9.40
CA PRO A 85 3.36 18.94 -9.30
C PRO A 85 2.28 17.91 -8.92
N ALA A 86 2.65 16.70 -8.48
CA ALA A 86 1.70 15.61 -8.24
C ALA A 86 0.63 15.98 -7.20
N ARG A 87 1.04 16.64 -6.10
CA ARG A 87 0.13 17.14 -5.07
C ARG A 87 -0.93 18.09 -5.64
N GLU A 88 -0.50 19.09 -6.39
CA GLU A 88 -1.38 20.09 -6.98
C GLU A 88 -2.36 19.47 -7.98
N TYR A 89 -1.89 18.53 -8.80
CA TYR A 89 -2.74 17.86 -9.77
C TYR A 89 -3.80 16.98 -9.11
N MET A 90 -3.45 16.28 -8.02
CA MET A 90 -4.41 15.50 -7.26
C MET A 90 -5.47 16.39 -6.59
N LEU A 91 -5.07 17.51 -5.98
CA LEU A 91 -6.02 18.46 -5.38
C LEU A 91 -6.97 19.03 -6.44
N ARG A 92 -6.44 19.53 -7.57
CA ARG A 92 -7.24 20.04 -8.68
C ARG A 92 -8.16 18.96 -9.27
N ALA A 93 -7.75 17.71 -9.33
CA ALA A 93 -8.60 16.62 -9.77
C ALA A 93 -9.80 16.41 -8.83
N MET A 94 -9.56 16.43 -7.51
CA MET A 94 -10.65 16.34 -6.53
C MET A 94 -11.55 17.57 -6.54
N GLU A 95 -11.00 18.78 -6.70
CA GLU A 95 -11.78 20.01 -6.91
C GLU A 95 -12.70 19.92 -8.13
N ALA A 96 -12.24 19.28 -9.21
CA ALA A 96 -13.03 19.01 -10.42
C ALA A 96 -14.02 17.83 -10.26
N GLY A 97 -14.20 17.29 -9.04
CA GLY A 97 -15.13 16.20 -8.74
C GLY A 97 -14.65 14.82 -9.20
N LYS A 98 -13.36 14.67 -9.49
CA LYS A 98 -12.78 13.38 -9.90
C LYS A 98 -12.20 12.66 -8.71
N SER A 99 -12.43 11.35 -8.60
CA SER A 99 -11.78 10.51 -7.61
C SER A 99 -10.30 10.32 -7.94
N VAL A 100 -9.47 10.16 -6.91
CA VAL A 100 -8.02 10.05 -7.06
C VAL A 100 -7.49 8.73 -6.51
N VAL A 101 -6.62 8.10 -7.28
CA VAL A 101 -5.83 6.92 -6.87
C VAL A 101 -4.35 7.27 -7.00
N THR A 102 -3.55 7.01 -5.97
CA THR A 102 -2.12 7.30 -6.01
C THR A 102 -1.27 6.19 -5.39
N ALA A 103 -0.03 6.06 -5.87
CA ALA A 103 1.04 5.27 -5.25
C ALA A 103 2.08 6.17 -4.54
N ASN A 104 1.85 7.47 -4.47
CA ASN A 104 2.81 8.47 -4.05
C ASN A 104 2.87 8.58 -2.52
N LYS A 105 3.76 7.79 -1.93
CA LYS A 105 3.99 7.77 -0.49
C LYS A 105 4.45 9.11 0.08
N ASP A 106 5.19 9.92 -0.71
CA ASP A 106 5.72 11.21 -0.26
C ASP A 106 4.58 12.21 -0.03
N VAL A 107 3.62 12.28 -0.95
CA VAL A 107 2.44 13.13 -0.79
C VAL A 107 1.52 12.61 0.31
N VAL A 108 1.30 11.29 0.39
CA VAL A 108 0.42 10.71 1.42
C VAL A 108 1.00 10.92 2.82
N ALA A 109 2.30 10.70 3.03
CA ALA A 109 2.94 10.86 4.34
C ALA A 109 2.93 12.32 4.81
N GLN A 110 3.21 13.27 3.93
CA GLN A 110 3.37 14.68 4.30
C GLN A 110 2.06 15.48 4.24
N PHE A 111 1.24 15.23 3.21
CA PHE A 111 0.04 16.03 2.89
C PHE A 111 -1.26 15.22 2.93
N GLY A 112 -1.23 14.00 3.47
CA GLY A 112 -2.41 13.13 3.53
C GLY A 112 -3.63 13.81 4.16
N LYS A 113 -3.43 14.64 5.21
CA LYS A 113 -4.51 15.42 5.83
C LYS A 113 -5.25 16.30 4.83
N ASP A 114 -4.52 17.04 4.00
CA ASP A 114 -5.10 17.94 3.00
C ASP A 114 -5.84 17.14 1.92
N MET A 115 -5.27 15.99 1.52
CA MET A 115 -5.89 15.09 0.55
C MET A 115 -7.21 14.53 1.08
N PHE A 116 -7.26 14.08 2.33
CA PHE A 116 -8.48 13.55 2.94
C PHE A 116 -9.54 14.63 3.12
N ALA A 117 -9.14 15.82 3.58
CA ALA A 117 -10.05 16.94 3.77
C ALA A 117 -10.70 17.37 2.44
N MET A 118 -9.91 17.48 1.36
CA MET A 118 -10.41 17.78 0.03
C MET A 118 -11.34 16.68 -0.51
N ALA A 119 -10.97 15.42 -0.34
CA ALA A 119 -11.81 14.30 -0.78
C ALA A 119 -13.16 14.25 -0.06
N GLU A 120 -13.18 14.58 1.25
CA GLU A 120 -14.39 14.67 2.04
C GLU A 120 -15.24 15.87 1.62
N GLU A 121 -14.64 17.06 1.47
CA GLU A 121 -15.32 18.28 1.03
C GLU A 121 -16.01 18.12 -0.34
N LYS A 122 -15.33 17.48 -1.30
CA LYS A 122 -15.83 17.28 -2.66
C LYS A 122 -16.63 16.00 -2.84
N ASP A 123 -16.78 15.20 -1.78
CA ASP A 123 -17.47 13.88 -1.79
C ASP A 123 -16.93 12.95 -2.88
N VAL A 124 -15.60 12.89 -3.03
CA VAL A 124 -14.87 12.01 -3.93
C VAL A 124 -14.01 11.01 -3.18
N ASP A 125 -13.56 9.94 -3.84
CA ASP A 125 -12.68 8.95 -3.24
C ASP A 125 -11.21 9.35 -3.40
N PHE A 126 -10.43 9.20 -2.30
CA PHE A 126 -8.97 9.24 -2.32
C PHE A 126 -8.42 7.87 -1.88
N ARG A 127 -7.73 7.18 -2.79
CA ARG A 127 -7.21 5.83 -2.60
C ARG A 127 -5.70 5.80 -2.80
N PHE A 128 -4.97 5.16 -1.87
CA PHE A 128 -3.51 5.16 -1.84
C PHE A 128 -2.92 3.80 -1.42
N GLU A 129 -3.59 2.70 -1.75
CA GLU A 129 -3.17 1.33 -1.41
C GLU A 129 -1.72 1.06 -1.83
N ALA A 130 -1.33 1.50 -3.03
CA ALA A 130 -0.01 1.26 -3.59
C ALA A 130 1.12 2.15 -2.99
N SER A 131 0.79 3.05 -2.07
CA SER A 131 1.80 3.87 -1.37
C SER A 131 2.65 3.06 -0.39
N VAL A 132 2.14 1.93 0.11
CA VAL A 132 2.85 1.05 1.05
C VAL A 132 2.72 -0.40 0.59
N GLY A 133 3.83 -1.16 0.68
CA GLY A 133 3.84 -2.60 0.44
C GLY A 133 3.68 -3.04 -1.02
N GLY A 134 3.64 -2.10 -1.96
CA GLY A 134 3.49 -2.40 -3.39
C GLY A 134 2.19 -3.14 -3.68
N GLY A 135 2.26 -4.44 -3.99
CA GLY A 135 1.09 -5.28 -4.25
C GLY A 135 0.43 -5.88 -3.03
N ILE A 136 0.97 -5.67 -1.84
CA ILE A 136 0.41 -6.18 -0.59
C ILE A 136 -0.81 -5.33 -0.20
N PRO A 137 -2.00 -5.91 -0.10
CA PRO A 137 -3.18 -5.18 0.35
C PRO A 137 -3.11 -4.97 1.87
N ILE A 138 -2.73 -3.80 2.33
CA ILE A 138 -2.60 -3.47 3.76
C ILE A 138 -3.45 -2.27 4.20
N ILE A 139 -3.55 -1.23 3.36
CA ILE A 139 -4.30 -0.01 3.71
C ILE A 139 -5.80 -0.32 3.84
N THR A 140 -6.36 -1.02 2.86
CA THR A 140 -7.77 -1.43 2.89
C THR A 140 -8.09 -2.39 4.05
N PRO A 141 -7.30 -3.45 4.32
CA PRO A 141 -7.46 -4.24 5.52
C PRO A 141 -7.45 -3.44 6.82
N LEU A 142 -6.49 -2.56 7.04
CA LEU A 142 -6.44 -1.72 8.24
C LEU A 142 -7.69 -0.82 8.36
N LYS A 143 -8.15 -0.23 7.26
CA LYS A 143 -9.29 0.71 7.24
C LYS A 143 -10.66 0.04 7.25
N GLN A 144 -10.79 -1.22 6.86
CA GLN A 144 -12.08 -1.88 6.66
C GLN A 144 -12.19 -3.22 7.37
N CYS A 145 -11.23 -4.14 7.14
CA CYS A 145 -11.34 -5.51 7.67
C CYS A 145 -11.01 -5.59 9.16
N LEU A 146 -10.08 -4.77 9.61
CA LEU A 146 -9.57 -4.77 10.98
C LEU A 146 -10.17 -3.66 11.85
N THR A 147 -11.19 -2.96 11.39
CA THR A 147 -11.80 -1.79 12.08
C THR A 147 -12.32 -2.12 13.49
N ALA A 148 -12.75 -3.37 13.73
CA ALA A 148 -13.21 -3.81 15.04
C ALA A 148 -12.07 -4.12 16.02
N ASN A 149 -10.80 -3.96 15.61
CA ASN A 149 -9.64 -4.24 16.45
C ASN A 149 -9.02 -2.96 16.96
N ARG A 150 -8.53 -2.97 18.18
CA ARG A 150 -7.48 -2.08 18.61
C ARG A 150 -6.14 -2.69 18.18
N ILE A 151 -5.49 -2.08 17.21
CA ILE A 151 -4.15 -2.48 16.78
C ILE A 151 -3.16 -1.94 17.80
N THR A 152 -2.32 -2.81 18.35
CA THR A 152 -1.32 -2.47 19.36
C THR A 152 0.10 -2.49 18.82
N GLU A 153 0.34 -3.24 17.74
CA GLU A 153 1.66 -3.35 17.12
C GLU A 153 1.54 -3.55 15.60
N ILE A 154 2.41 -2.87 14.87
CA ILE A 154 2.64 -3.10 13.46
C ILE A 154 4.14 -3.17 13.20
N LEU A 155 4.59 -4.26 12.57
CA LEU A 155 5.99 -4.49 12.19
C LEU A 155 6.06 -4.71 10.69
N GLY A 156 6.93 -3.98 9.99
CA GLY A 156 6.99 -4.06 8.54
C GLY A 156 8.40 -4.24 7.99
N ILE A 157 8.61 -5.28 7.17
CA ILE A 157 9.68 -5.32 6.19
C ILE A 157 9.09 -4.65 4.94
N VAL A 158 9.33 -3.35 4.78
CA VAL A 158 8.64 -2.50 3.77
C VAL A 158 9.57 -1.95 2.70
N ASN A 159 10.85 -2.35 2.73
CA ASN A 159 11.84 -1.99 1.71
C ASN A 159 12.54 -3.25 1.19
N GLY A 160 12.35 -3.55 -0.11
CA GLY A 160 12.87 -4.76 -0.74
C GLY A 160 14.40 -4.73 -0.91
N THR A 161 14.99 -3.55 -1.15
CA THR A 161 16.44 -3.37 -1.33
C THR A 161 17.18 -3.76 -0.07
N THR A 162 16.81 -3.19 1.07
CA THR A 162 17.45 -3.47 2.36
C THR A 162 17.20 -4.89 2.84
N ASN A 163 16.01 -5.43 2.61
CA ASN A 163 15.74 -6.84 2.93
C ASN A 163 16.59 -7.79 2.08
N TYR A 164 16.77 -7.51 0.78
CA TYR A 164 17.66 -8.26 -0.08
C TYR A 164 19.10 -8.21 0.42
N MET A 165 19.61 -7.01 0.76
CA MET A 165 20.96 -6.82 1.25
C MET A 165 21.22 -7.60 2.54
N LEU A 166 20.37 -7.44 3.56
CA LEU A 166 20.50 -8.16 4.83
C LEU A 166 20.34 -9.68 4.66
N THR A 167 19.48 -10.12 3.73
CA THR A 167 19.38 -11.55 3.40
C THR A 167 20.69 -12.08 2.84
N LYS A 168 21.31 -11.38 1.89
CA LYS A 168 22.59 -11.78 1.29
C LYS A 168 23.75 -11.74 2.28
N MET A 169 23.84 -10.73 3.13
CA MET A 169 24.81 -10.68 4.20
C MET A 169 24.66 -11.90 5.13
N THR A 170 23.42 -12.26 5.47
CA THR A 170 23.14 -13.42 6.35
C THR A 170 23.44 -14.77 5.69
N GLU A 171 23.12 -14.95 4.41
CA GLU A 171 23.30 -16.21 3.69
C GLU A 171 24.75 -16.46 3.27
N CYS A 172 25.45 -15.41 2.82
CA CYS A 172 26.78 -15.51 2.19
C CYS A 172 27.92 -14.99 3.08
N GLY A 173 27.65 -14.35 4.23
CA GLY A 173 28.66 -13.69 5.05
C GLY A 173 29.35 -12.51 4.35
N ALA A 174 28.73 -11.97 3.29
CA ALA A 174 29.30 -10.88 2.52
C ALA A 174 29.16 -9.54 3.26
N ASP A 175 30.12 -8.63 3.01
CA ASP A 175 30.09 -7.29 3.57
C ASP A 175 29.04 -6.39 2.85
N TYR A 176 28.69 -5.28 3.50
CA TYR A 176 27.71 -4.33 3.03
C TYR A 176 28.00 -3.79 1.63
N ASP A 177 29.24 -3.38 1.35
CA ASP A 177 29.62 -2.74 0.08
C ASP A 177 29.54 -3.71 -1.09
N THR A 178 29.94 -4.96 -0.86
CA THR A 178 29.85 -6.05 -1.85
C THR A 178 28.39 -6.32 -2.23
N VAL A 179 27.53 -6.44 -1.23
CA VAL A 179 26.11 -6.70 -1.46
C VAL A 179 25.38 -5.52 -2.07
N LEU A 180 25.76 -4.29 -1.71
CA LEU A 180 25.19 -3.09 -2.34
C LEU A 180 25.53 -3.04 -3.84
N LYS A 181 26.77 -3.30 -4.22
CA LYS A 181 27.14 -3.37 -5.65
C LYS A 181 26.38 -4.45 -6.41
N GLU A 182 26.17 -5.61 -5.78
CA GLU A 182 25.36 -6.66 -6.36
C GLU A 182 23.89 -6.23 -6.54
N ALA A 183 23.31 -5.58 -5.53
CA ALA A 183 21.95 -5.05 -5.59
C ALA A 183 21.80 -4.00 -6.71
N GLN A 184 22.78 -3.12 -6.87
CA GLN A 184 22.82 -2.13 -7.96
C GLN A 184 22.93 -2.80 -9.34
N ALA A 185 23.81 -3.80 -9.49
CA ALA A 185 23.99 -4.53 -10.74
C ALA A 185 22.70 -5.28 -11.16
N LYS A 186 21.90 -5.75 -10.18
CA LYS A 186 20.61 -6.40 -10.39
C LYS A 186 19.44 -5.42 -10.57
N GLY A 187 19.66 -4.12 -10.40
CA GLY A 187 18.62 -3.09 -10.48
C GLY A 187 17.70 -3.03 -9.25
N TYR A 188 18.08 -3.64 -8.13
CA TYR A 188 17.34 -3.55 -6.86
C TYR A 188 17.68 -2.29 -6.07
N ALA A 189 18.85 -1.70 -6.29
CA ALA A 189 19.25 -0.42 -5.74
C ALA A 189 19.60 0.56 -6.86
N GLU A 190 19.26 1.83 -6.68
CA GLU A 190 19.66 2.91 -7.57
C GLU A 190 21.12 3.30 -7.35
N ALA A 191 21.67 4.13 -8.24
CA ALA A 191 23.02 4.67 -8.09
C ALA A 191 23.21 5.47 -6.79
N ASN A 192 22.16 6.19 -6.35
CA ASN A 192 22.09 6.77 -5.00
C ASN A 192 21.08 5.99 -4.16
N PRO A 193 21.52 5.04 -3.34
CA PRO A 193 20.64 4.16 -2.56
C PRO A 193 20.21 4.76 -1.22
N SER A 194 20.61 6.00 -0.87
CA SER A 194 20.42 6.59 0.48
C SER A 194 18.98 6.51 0.96
N ALA A 195 18.00 6.72 0.09
CA ALA A 195 16.59 6.64 0.48
C ALA A 195 16.22 5.26 1.05
N ASP A 196 16.84 4.20 0.53
CA ASP A 196 16.62 2.82 0.97
C ASP A 196 17.49 2.49 2.19
N VAL A 197 18.83 2.61 2.03
CA VAL A 197 19.78 2.09 3.02
C VAL A 197 19.83 2.90 4.31
N ASP A 198 19.50 4.19 4.27
CA ASP A 198 19.37 5.04 5.46
C ASP A 198 17.98 4.92 6.12
N GLY A 199 17.06 4.12 5.54
CA GLY A 199 15.75 3.84 6.12
C GLY A 199 14.66 4.88 5.83
N LEU A 200 14.93 5.91 5.01
CA LEU A 200 14.00 7.01 4.76
C LEU A 200 12.74 6.58 3.98
N ASP A 201 12.88 5.65 3.04
CA ASP A 201 11.72 5.04 2.36
C ASP A 201 10.83 4.28 3.34
N ALA A 202 11.44 3.48 4.21
CA ALA A 202 10.73 2.74 5.25
C ALA A 202 10.06 3.67 6.27
N ALA A 203 10.68 4.82 6.60
CA ALA A 203 10.12 5.81 7.53
C ALA A 203 8.81 6.44 7.01
N ARG A 204 8.76 6.81 5.72
CA ARG A 204 7.51 7.31 5.09
C ARG A 204 6.38 6.28 5.17
N LYS A 205 6.70 5.03 4.91
CA LYS A 205 5.73 3.92 4.99
C LYS A 205 5.32 3.63 6.43
N ALA A 206 6.26 3.71 7.39
CA ALA A 206 5.97 3.58 8.82
C ALA A 206 5.01 4.66 9.31
N ALA A 207 5.21 5.92 8.92
CA ALA A 207 4.31 7.03 9.26
C ALA A 207 2.89 6.79 8.74
N ILE A 208 2.75 6.35 7.47
CA ILE A 208 1.44 6.04 6.87
C ILE A 208 0.76 4.88 7.61
N LEU A 209 1.48 3.77 7.81
CA LEU A 209 0.94 2.56 8.46
C LEU A 209 0.51 2.84 9.89
N SER A 210 1.37 3.52 10.67
CA SER A 210 1.08 3.83 12.08
C SER A 210 -0.06 4.83 12.21
N SER A 211 -0.15 5.81 11.32
CA SER A 211 -1.28 6.76 11.31
C SER A 211 -2.62 6.04 11.12
N LEU A 212 -2.66 5.02 10.26
CA LEU A 212 -3.86 4.24 10.01
C LEU A 212 -4.15 3.22 11.11
N ALA A 213 -3.11 2.51 11.58
CA ALA A 213 -3.26 1.46 12.58
C ALA A 213 -3.72 2.00 13.93
N PHE A 214 -3.19 3.16 14.33
CA PHE A 214 -3.46 3.76 15.65
C PHE A 214 -4.46 4.92 15.61
N ASN A 215 -5.05 5.17 14.43
CA ASN A 215 -6.01 6.27 14.22
C ASN A 215 -5.50 7.62 14.78
N THR A 216 -4.22 7.90 14.57
CA THR A 216 -3.54 9.12 15.00
C THR A 216 -2.69 9.67 13.86
N ARG A 217 -2.32 10.94 13.92
CA ARG A 217 -1.42 11.51 12.92
C ARG A 217 0.03 11.32 13.36
N VAL A 218 0.77 10.51 12.63
CA VAL A 218 2.22 10.39 12.73
C VAL A 218 2.85 11.15 11.57
N GLN A 219 3.66 12.16 11.87
CA GLN A 219 4.42 12.90 10.86
C GLN A 219 5.76 12.20 10.62
N LEU A 220 6.41 12.50 9.49
CA LEU A 220 7.70 11.88 9.15
C LEU A 220 8.78 12.24 10.19
N GLU A 221 8.69 13.46 10.73
CA GLU A 221 9.59 13.99 11.75
C GLU A 221 9.45 13.29 13.11
N ASP A 222 8.30 12.66 13.37
CA ASP A 222 8.05 11.89 14.58
C ASP A 222 8.69 10.48 14.52
N VAL A 223 9.15 10.04 13.35
CA VAL A 223 9.72 8.71 13.15
C VAL A 223 11.22 8.72 13.43
N SER A 224 11.66 7.98 14.45
CA SER A 224 13.09 7.73 14.66
C SER A 224 13.64 6.80 13.60
N VAL A 225 14.72 7.17 12.93
CA VAL A 225 15.24 6.44 11.76
C VAL A 225 16.71 6.06 11.93
N GLU A 226 17.01 4.78 11.78
CA GLU A 226 18.36 4.24 11.63
C GLU A 226 18.39 3.25 10.46
N GLY A 227 19.33 3.46 9.53
CA GLY A 227 19.53 2.59 8.36
C GLY A 227 20.40 1.38 8.63
N ILE A 228 20.77 0.68 7.54
CA ILE A 228 21.57 -0.57 7.62
C ILE A 228 23.05 -0.35 7.32
N THR A 229 23.49 0.86 7.06
CA THR A 229 24.86 1.17 6.60
C THR A 229 25.96 0.82 7.60
N LYS A 230 25.60 0.67 8.88
CA LYS A 230 26.54 0.33 9.96
C LYS A 230 26.57 -1.17 10.31
N ILE A 231 25.70 -1.97 9.70
CA ILE A 231 25.63 -3.41 9.97
C ILE A 231 26.85 -4.11 9.37
N THR A 232 27.58 -4.82 10.22
CA THR A 232 28.79 -5.55 9.84
C THR A 232 28.52 -7.06 9.68
N PRO A 233 29.43 -7.80 9.02
CA PRO A 233 29.37 -9.27 9.01
C PRO A 233 29.43 -9.87 10.42
N ASP A 234 30.19 -9.26 11.34
CA ASP A 234 30.29 -9.73 12.74
C ASP A 234 28.94 -9.60 13.46
N ASP A 235 28.19 -8.50 13.24
CA ASP A 235 26.83 -8.35 13.80
C ASP A 235 25.89 -9.46 13.31
N ILE A 236 26.02 -9.82 12.04
CA ILE A 236 25.21 -10.89 11.42
C ILE A 236 25.59 -12.24 12.04
N GLU A 237 26.88 -12.53 12.26
CA GLU A 237 27.35 -13.77 12.88
C GLU A 237 26.89 -13.87 14.33
N TYR A 238 27.05 -12.81 15.13
CA TYR A 238 26.56 -12.78 16.52
C TYR A 238 25.04 -12.99 16.59
N ALA A 239 24.28 -12.34 15.71
CA ALA A 239 22.83 -12.54 15.65
C ALA A 239 22.50 -14.03 15.38
N LYS A 240 23.19 -14.65 14.43
CA LYS A 240 23.01 -16.05 14.03
C LYS A 240 23.29 -17.01 15.17
N ASP A 241 24.37 -16.78 15.91
CA ASP A 241 24.80 -17.60 17.05
C ASP A 241 23.81 -17.53 18.21
N LEU A 242 23.22 -16.35 18.41
CA LEU A 242 22.19 -16.13 19.43
C LEU A 242 20.78 -16.59 19.00
N GLY A 243 20.62 -17.13 17.78
CA GLY A 243 19.33 -17.60 17.27
C GLY A 243 18.44 -16.50 16.68
N TYR A 244 19.02 -15.37 16.28
CA TYR A 244 18.33 -14.23 15.66
C TYR A 244 18.71 -14.07 14.19
N VAL A 245 17.95 -13.22 13.50
CA VAL A 245 18.29 -12.62 12.20
C VAL A 245 18.18 -11.11 12.32
N ILE A 246 18.96 -10.37 11.52
CA ILE A 246 18.83 -8.90 11.45
C ILE A 246 17.90 -8.53 10.29
N LYS A 247 16.89 -7.74 10.57
CA LYS A 247 15.98 -7.15 9.57
C LYS A 247 15.84 -5.66 9.81
N LEU A 248 15.73 -4.85 8.75
CA LEU A 248 15.29 -3.47 8.89
C LEU A 248 13.78 -3.45 9.02
N LEU A 249 13.27 -3.03 10.18
CA LEU A 249 11.84 -3.00 10.45
C LEU A 249 11.31 -1.56 10.56
N ALA A 250 10.17 -1.30 9.93
CA ALA A 250 9.25 -0.27 10.34
C ALA A 250 8.49 -0.80 11.55
N VAL A 251 8.60 -0.14 12.68
CA VAL A 251 8.01 -0.53 13.96
C VAL A 251 7.05 0.55 14.39
N GLY A 252 5.79 0.20 14.60
CA GLY A 252 4.80 1.04 15.25
C GLY A 252 4.22 0.31 16.45
N LYS A 253 4.15 0.97 17.60
CA LYS A 253 3.54 0.44 18.82
C LYS A 253 2.64 1.50 19.45
N ASP A 254 1.47 1.05 19.91
CA ASP A 254 0.54 1.83 20.70
C ASP A 254 0.36 1.17 22.07
N SER A 255 0.74 1.89 23.13
CA SER A 255 0.57 1.46 24.51
C SER A 255 -0.14 2.50 25.34
N ASP A 256 -0.94 2.04 26.32
CA ASP A 256 -1.66 2.92 27.23
C ASP A 256 -0.72 3.79 28.10
N GLU A 257 0.50 3.30 28.36
CA GLU A 257 1.46 3.98 29.23
C GLU A 257 2.33 5.00 28.48
N ASN A 258 2.78 4.67 27.27
CA ASN A 258 3.79 5.43 26.53
C ASN A 258 3.26 6.11 25.27
N GLY A 259 1.97 5.89 24.93
CA GLY A 259 1.38 6.37 23.69
C GLY A 259 1.94 5.67 22.46
N VAL A 260 1.94 6.39 21.34
CA VAL A 260 2.39 5.86 20.04
C VAL A 260 3.88 6.09 19.86
N ASP A 261 4.62 5.01 19.56
CA ASP A 261 6.04 5.01 19.26
C ASP A 261 6.26 4.46 17.84
N VAL A 262 6.97 5.22 17.00
CA VAL A 262 7.22 4.84 15.60
C VAL A 262 8.70 4.96 15.28
N ARG A 263 9.29 3.85 14.80
CA ARG A 263 10.72 3.78 14.47
C ARG A 263 10.97 2.98 13.20
N VAL A 264 12.11 3.24 12.59
CA VAL A 264 12.72 2.40 11.56
C VAL A 264 14.15 2.13 11.98
N HIS A 265 14.49 0.89 12.23
CA HIS A 265 15.86 0.51 12.61
C HIS A 265 16.13 -0.98 12.37
N PRO A 266 17.40 -1.40 12.29
CA PRO A 266 17.78 -2.81 12.33
C PRO A 266 17.33 -3.45 13.65
N VAL A 267 16.71 -4.61 13.55
CA VAL A 267 16.17 -5.36 14.70
C VAL A 267 16.72 -6.77 14.72
N PHE A 268 17.16 -7.21 15.89
CA PHE A 268 17.42 -8.62 16.18
C PHE A 268 16.07 -9.33 16.32
N LEU A 269 15.71 -10.10 15.30
CA LEU A 269 14.42 -10.79 15.22
C LEU A 269 14.63 -12.28 15.49
N PRO A 270 13.95 -12.89 16.50
CA PRO A 270 14.06 -14.32 16.75
C PRO A 270 13.74 -15.13 15.49
N LYS A 271 14.49 -16.20 15.20
CA LYS A 271 14.25 -17.07 14.03
C LYS A 271 12.85 -17.68 14.02
N THR A 272 12.18 -17.74 15.18
CA THR A 272 10.80 -18.23 15.32
C THR A 272 9.75 -17.20 14.95
N HIS A 273 10.11 -15.90 14.83
CA HIS A 273 9.16 -14.86 14.45
C HIS A 273 8.79 -14.96 12.96
N PRO A 274 7.51 -14.82 12.57
CA PRO A 274 7.08 -14.98 11.17
C PRO A 274 7.85 -14.11 10.17
N LEU A 275 8.19 -12.87 10.53
CA LEU A 275 8.98 -11.96 9.68
C LEU A 275 10.42 -12.43 9.45
N ALA A 276 10.98 -13.30 10.30
CA ALA A 276 12.35 -13.80 10.16
C ALA A 276 12.56 -14.57 8.85
N SER A 277 11.53 -15.26 8.37
CA SER A 277 11.55 -16.05 7.14
C SER A 277 11.32 -15.23 5.85
N VAL A 278 11.04 -13.94 5.96
CA VAL A 278 10.83 -13.04 4.81
C VAL A 278 12.19 -12.62 4.24
N ASN A 279 12.63 -13.25 3.16
CA ASN A 279 13.94 -13.07 2.56
C ASN A 279 13.90 -12.45 1.17
N GLY A 280 15.06 -12.06 0.64
CA GLY A 280 15.22 -11.47 -0.68
C GLY A 280 14.51 -10.13 -0.81
N VAL A 281 13.87 -9.90 -1.95
CA VAL A 281 13.16 -8.64 -2.27
C VAL A 281 11.73 -8.60 -1.75
N TYR A 282 11.31 -9.60 -0.98
CA TYR A 282 9.95 -9.67 -0.46
C TYR A 282 9.72 -8.72 0.71
N ASN A 283 8.48 -8.25 0.79
CA ASN A 283 7.98 -7.40 1.86
C ASN A 283 6.95 -8.19 2.69
N ALA A 284 6.79 -7.79 3.95
CA ALA A 284 5.71 -8.28 4.80
C ALA A 284 5.36 -7.25 5.87
N ILE A 285 4.08 -7.19 6.20
CA ILE A 285 3.57 -6.39 7.30
C ILE A 285 2.87 -7.31 8.28
N PHE A 286 3.37 -7.35 9.50
CA PHE A 286 2.80 -8.06 10.64
C PHE A 286 2.00 -7.09 11.49
N VAL A 287 0.80 -7.49 11.89
CA VAL A 287 -0.13 -6.68 12.66
C VAL A 287 -0.59 -7.49 13.86
N ARG A 288 -0.58 -6.87 15.04
CA ARG A 288 -1.15 -7.44 16.27
C ARG A 288 -2.31 -6.58 16.75
N GLY A 289 -3.43 -7.21 17.00
CA GLY A 289 -4.63 -6.54 17.52
C GLY A 289 -5.29 -7.37 18.63
N ASN A 290 -6.10 -6.70 19.44
CA ASN A 290 -6.71 -7.31 20.63
C ASN A 290 -7.75 -8.41 20.31
N ALA A 291 -8.36 -8.37 19.14
CA ALA A 291 -9.39 -9.37 18.75
C ALA A 291 -8.86 -10.35 17.69
N ILE A 292 -8.07 -9.88 16.71
CA ILE A 292 -7.52 -10.74 15.67
C ILE A 292 -6.32 -11.57 16.14
N GLY A 293 -5.65 -11.16 17.24
CA GLY A 293 -4.35 -11.70 17.60
C GLY A 293 -3.27 -11.22 16.61
N GLU A 294 -2.69 -12.14 15.86
CA GLU A 294 -1.60 -11.87 14.92
C GLU A 294 -2.04 -12.14 13.47
N ALA A 295 -1.70 -11.23 12.58
CA ALA A 295 -1.88 -11.40 11.14
C ALA A 295 -0.65 -10.92 10.40
N MET A 296 -0.31 -11.56 9.28
CA MET A 296 0.78 -11.17 8.42
C MET A 296 0.33 -11.07 6.96
N PHE A 297 0.68 -9.97 6.31
CA PHE A 297 0.47 -9.71 4.89
C PHE A 297 1.82 -9.79 4.19
N TYR A 298 1.96 -10.69 3.23
CA TYR A 298 3.23 -11.00 2.58
C TYR A 298 3.11 -10.91 1.06
N GLY A 299 4.13 -10.41 0.39
CA GLY A 299 4.16 -10.32 -1.07
C GLY A 299 5.40 -9.61 -1.60
N GLN A 300 5.39 -9.31 -2.89
CA GLN A 300 6.45 -8.52 -3.50
C GLN A 300 6.22 -7.03 -3.29
N GLY A 301 7.28 -6.30 -2.95
CA GLY A 301 7.29 -4.85 -2.91
C GLY A 301 7.30 -4.22 -4.32
N ALA A 302 7.10 -2.90 -4.41
CA ALA A 302 6.98 -2.20 -5.68
C ALA A 302 8.25 -2.23 -6.59
N GLY A 303 9.44 -2.49 -6.03
CA GLY A 303 10.71 -2.42 -6.75
C GLY A 303 11.15 -3.72 -7.43
N SER A 304 10.42 -4.82 -7.32
CA SER A 304 10.86 -6.15 -7.76
C SER A 304 10.23 -6.65 -9.06
N LEU A 305 9.57 -5.78 -9.82
CA LEU A 305 9.08 -6.14 -11.15
C LEU A 305 10.24 -6.09 -12.16
N PRO A 306 10.57 -7.23 -12.79
CA PRO A 306 11.42 -7.16 -13.97
C PRO A 306 10.75 -6.27 -15.03
N PRO A 307 11.52 -5.49 -15.81
CA PRO A 307 10.96 -4.79 -16.97
C PRO A 307 10.23 -5.84 -17.81
N LEU A 308 8.94 -5.61 -18.09
CA LEU A 308 8.17 -6.47 -18.96
C LEU A 308 8.82 -6.44 -20.34
N SER A 309 9.70 -7.40 -20.59
CA SER A 309 10.27 -7.66 -21.91
C SER A 309 9.14 -8.07 -22.84
N SER A 310 9.23 -7.60 -24.09
CA SER A 310 8.36 -7.97 -25.21
C SER A 310 8.01 -9.46 -25.21
N PRO A 311 6.84 -9.88 -25.73
CA PRO A 311 6.38 -11.25 -25.67
C PRO A 311 7.26 -12.15 -26.53
N THR A 312 8.32 -12.69 -25.96
CA THR A 312 9.00 -13.87 -26.47
C THR A 312 8.67 -15.01 -25.54
N SER A 313 7.81 -15.86 -26.02
CA SER A 313 7.51 -17.24 -25.63
C SER A 313 8.33 -17.82 -24.47
N SER A 314 7.88 -17.63 -23.24
CA SER A 314 8.00 -18.61 -22.15
C SER A 314 7.14 -18.14 -20.97
N THR A 315 6.34 -19.07 -20.50
CA THR A 315 5.36 -18.97 -19.43
C THR A 315 6.01 -18.57 -18.09
N SER A 316 6.16 -17.28 -17.83
CA SER A 316 6.41 -16.76 -16.47
C SER A 316 5.33 -15.72 -16.17
N ARG A 317 4.43 -16.06 -15.24
CA ARG A 317 3.38 -15.19 -14.73
C ARG A 317 4.03 -14.00 -13.99
N ALA A 318 4.22 -12.88 -14.67
CA ALA A 318 4.54 -11.62 -14.05
C ALA A 318 3.24 -10.97 -13.53
N THR A 319 3.01 -11.03 -12.22
CA THR A 319 1.94 -10.29 -11.58
C THR A 319 2.46 -8.89 -11.24
N SER A 320 1.96 -7.86 -11.93
CA SER A 320 2.22 -6.46 -11.58
C SER A 320 1.63 -6.16 -10.20
N SER A 321 2.47 -5.85 -9.23
CA SER A 321 2.10 -5.71 -7.82
C SER A 321 1.24 -4.48 -7.49
N THR A 322 1.20 -3.48 -8.36
CA THR A 322 0.47 -2.22 -8.13
C THR A 322 -0.91 -2.18 -8.78
N ALA A 323 -1.16 -3.02 -9.77
CA ALA A 323 -2.42 -3.03 -10.48
C ALA A 323 -3.62 -3.57 -9.67
N PRO A 324 -3.47 -4.57 -8.77
CA PRO A 324 -4.55 -4.95 -7.87
C PRO A 324 -5.06 -3.80 -7.01
N SER A 325 -4.18 -2.91 -6.57
CA SER A 325 -4.55 -1.76 -5.73
C SER A 325 -5.41 -0.72 -6.44
N ALA A 326 -5.12 -0.45 -7.72
CA ALA A 326 -5.96 0.40 -8.57
C ALA A 326 -7.34 -0.24 -8.84
N MET A 327 -7.41 -1.58 -8.96
CA MET A 327 -8.64 -2.35 -9.13
C MET A 327 -9.55 -2.29 -7.89
N PHE A 328 -8.99 -2.41 -6.68
CA PHE A 328 -9.77 -2.28 -5.45
C PHE A 328 -10.39 -0.89 -5.32
N ALA A 329 -9.69 0.15 -5.72
CA ALA A 329 -10.20 1.51 -5.77
C ALA A 329 -11.41 1.64 -6.71
N ALA A 330 -11.32 1.14 -7.94
CA ALA A 330 -12.40 1.19 -8.91
C ALA A 330 -13.66 0.45 -8.44
N ARG A 331 -13.52 -0.70 -7.77
CA ARG A 331 -14.65 -1.45 -7.21
C ARG A 331 -15.36 -0.71 -6.07
N ALA A 332 -14.61 -0.01 -5.21
CA ALA A 332 -15.20 0.80 -4.15
C ALA A 332 -15.98 2.00 -4.72
N MET A 333 -15.47 2.62 -5.80
CA MET A 333 -16.12 3.72 -6.51
C MET A 333 -17.43 3.29 -7.19
N SER A 334 -17.48 2.11 -7.82
CA SER A 334 -18.73 1.60 -8.44
C SER A 334 -19.81 1.33 -7.40
N ARG A 335 -19.45 0.88 -6.19
CA ARG A 335 -20.41 0.67 -5.09
C ARG A 335 -20.98 1.96 -4.53
N ARG A 336 -20.22 3.06 -4.46
CA ARG A 336 -20.74 4.36 -4.02
C ARG A 336 -21.73 4.95 -5.02
N SER A 337 -21.48 4.83 -6.33
CA SER A 337 -22.42 5.30 -7.35
C SER A 337 -23.77 4.56 -7.27
N SER A 338 -23.76 3.26 -6.96
CA SER A 338 -24.99 2.47 -6.75
C SER A 338 -25.67 2.76 -5.40
N ALA A 339 -24.91 3.15 -4.38
CA ALA A 339 -25.43 3.51 -3.06
C ALA A 339 -26.06 4.92 -3.05
N ARG A 340 -25.56 5.87 -3.85
CA ARG A 340 -26.21 7.18 -4.05
C ARG A 340 -27.64 7.04 -4.64
N SER A 341 -27.82 6.15 -5.59
CA SER A 341 -29.17 5.89 -6.16
C SER A 341 -30.13 5.25 -5.14
N ARG A 342 -29.63 4.61 -4.09
CA ARG A 342 -30.47 4.00 -3.02
C ARG A 342 -30.69 4.92 -1.81
N ARG A 343 -29.84 5.91 -1.55
CA ARG A 343 -30.04 6.86 -0.43
C ARG A 343 -31.18 7.84 -0.63
N LEU A 344 -31.65 8.04 -1.84
CA LEU A 344 -32.82 8.86 -2.14
C LEU A 344 -34.17 8.21 -1.79
N LEU A 345 -34.19 6.98 -1.26
CA LEU A 345 -35.42 6.21 -0.99
C LEU A 345 -35.54 5.60 0.41
N LEU A 346 -34.71 6.00 1.40
CA LEU A 346 -34.89 5.50 2.77
C LEU A 346 -35.07 6.67 3.77
N PRO A 347 -36.16 6.70 4.52
CA PRO A 347 -36.36 7.71 5.57
C PRO A 347 -35.41 7.45 6.73
N THR A 348 -34.88 8.54 7.26
CA THR A 348 -34.02 8.64 8.44
C THR A 348 -34.79 8.19 9.68
N THR A 349 -34.78 6.92 10.02
CA THR A 349 -34.99 6.44 11.39
C THR A 349 -34.67 4.94 11.45
N CYS A 350 -33.50 4.60 11.96
CA CYS A 350 -33.29 3.31 12.58
C CYS A 350 -32.56 3.54 13.89
N ALA A 351 -33.35 3.69 14.94
CA ALA A 351 -32.92 3.61 16.32
C ALA A 351 -32.44 2.18 16.58
N CYS A 352 -31.13 1.99 16.69
CA CYS A 352 -30.52 0.77 17.19
C CYS A 352 -30.37 0.89 18.70
N SER A 353 -31.50 0.77 19.44
CA SER A 353 -31.49 0.49 20.86
C SER A 353 -32.67 -0.44 21.16
N SER A 354 -32.37 -1.59 21.75
CA SER A 354 -33.30 -2.57 22.34
C SER A 354 -33.44 -3.93 21.66
N THR A 355 -32.34 -4.66 21.44
CA THR A 355 -32.47 -6.13 21.19
C THR A 355 -31.26 -6.95 21.70
N ILE A 356 -30.52 -6.49 22.71
CA ILE A 356 -29.47 -7.29 23.37
C ILE A 356 -29.85 -7.68 24.83
N SER A 357 -31.05 -7.43 25.31
CA SER A 357 -31.40 -7.76 26.69
C SER A 357 -32.43 -8.88 26.85
N ARG A 358 -32.55 -9.83 25.90
CA ARG A 358 -33.46 -11.01 26.06
C ARG A 358 -32.86 -12.34 25.62
N ALA A 359 -31.58 -12.61 25.91
CA ALA A 359 -30.99 -13.93 25.69
C ALA A 359 -30.23 -14.50 26.90
N CYS A 360 -30.46 -13.98 28.11
CA CYS A 360 -29.88 -14.54 29.36
C CYS A 360 -30.92 -14.67 30.47
N SER A 361 -32.00 -15.40 30.23
CA SER A 361 -32.85 -15.90 31.28
C SER A 361 -33.39 -17.30 30.90
N GLY A 362 -32.52 -18.29 30.97
CA GLY A 362 -32.87 -19.70 31.00
C GLY A 362 -32.84 -20.18 32.45
N PRO A 363 -33.69 -21.19 32.82
CA PRO A 363 -34.04 -21.50 34.22
C PRO A 363 -32.88 -22.15 34.99
N SER A 364 -32.73 -21.70 36.24
CA SER A 364 -31.87 -22.29 37.26
C SER A 364 -32.06 -23.81 37.39
N ARG A 365 -31.02 -24.58 37.13
CA ARG A 365 -30.93 -25.99 37.54
C ARG A 365 -30.30 -26.08 38.93
N GLN A 366 -31.05 -26.67 39.85
CA GLN A 366 -30.61 -27.06 41.18
C GLN A 366 -29.43 -28.04 41.12
N PRO A 367 -28.54 -28.04 42.12
CA PRO A 367 -27.47 -29.01 42.21
C PRO A 367 -27.98 -30.37 42.66
N LEU A 368 -27.66 -31.41 41.88
CA LEU A 368 -27.84 -32.81 42.30
C LEU A 368 -26.74 -33.16 43.32
N ALA A 369 -27.20 -33.60 44.51
CA ALA A 369 -26.38 -34.19 45.55
C ALA A 369 -25.85 -35.56 45.10
N MET A 370 -24.53 -35.80 45.32
CA MET A 370 -23.98 -37.16 45.25
C MET A 370 -24.23 -37.92 46.55
N PRO A 371 -24.59 -39.21 46.51
CA PRO A 371 -24.54 -40.09 47.67
C PRO A 371 -23.13 -40.67 47.86
N ALA A 372 -22.87 -41.06 49.09
CA ALA A 372 -21.67 -41.56 49.76
C ALA A 372 -20.72 -42.46 48.96
#